data_e2257df03d2b8e5845d95aecc13803cb
#
_entry.id   e2257df03d2b8e5845d95aecc13803cb
#
_cell.length_a   1.000
_cell.length_b   1.000
_cell.length_c   1.000
_cell.angle_alpha   90.00
_cell.angle_beta   90.00
_cell.angle_gamma   90.00
#
_symmetry.space_group_name_H-M   'P 1'
#
loop_
_entity.id
_entity.type
_entity.pdbx_description
1 polymer ?
#
loop_
_entity_poly.entity_id
_entity_poly.type
_entity_poly.pdbx_seq_one_letter_code
_entity_poly.pdbx_strand_id
1 'polypeptide(L)'
;MKSLTDVISGIILLVLCGIGAWSVSTLPESGMEQLGPGAFPKMILVPLVILSFILIVQGFRKAPAKSYWPEAKVFKKILLFIGLFYFYLITFTELGDLFLNMENPPFNANGAFSISTALFLLIALPLLGRRKLVEIVAVAGITTGVLVGVFAGF
;
A
#
# COMPACT_ATOMS: atom_id res chain seq x y z
N MET A 1 23.17 25.65 2.51
CA MET A 1 23.04 24.40 3.28
C MET A 1 22.02 23.54 2.54
N LYS A 2 22.30 22.25 2.36
CA LYS A 2 21.51 21.32 1.53
C LYS A 2 20.21 20.92 2.25
N SER A 3 19.13 20.65 1.51
CA SER A 3 17.90 20.10 2.11
C SER A 3 18.14 18.60 2.44
N LEU A 4 18.71 18.36 3.62
CA LEU A 4 19.03 17.01 4.09
C LEU A 4 17.79 16.09 4.09
N THR A 5 16.61 16.65 4.32
CA THR A 5 15.36 15.89 4.32
C THR A 5 15.07 15.29 2.95
N ASP A 6 15.20 16.08 1.87
CA ASP A 6 14.93 15.61 0.50
C ASP A 6 15.97 14.57 0.07
N VAL A 7 17.24 14.75 0.44
CA VAL A 7 18.30 13.79 0.15
C VAL A 7 18.06 12.46 0.88
N ILE A 8 17.75 12.49 2.18
CA ILE A 8 17.49 11.29 2.96
C ILE A 8 16.24 10.56 2.43
N SER A 9 15.16 11.31 2.16
CA SER A 9 13.94 10.71 1.60
C SER A 9 14.18 10.08 0.23
N GLY A 10 14.96 10.74 -0.63
CA GLY A 10 15.33 10.19 -1.92
C GLY A 10 16.19 8.92 -1.83
N ILE A 11 17.12 8.87 -0.87
CA ILE A 11 17.94 7.67 -0.63
C ILE A 11 17.08 6.52 -0.10
N ILE A 12 16.20 6.78 0.87
CA ILE A 12 15.29 5.76 1.41
C ILE A 12 14.41 5.20 0.30
N LEU A 13 13.84 6.07 -0.53
CA LEU A 13 13.00 5.67 -1.65
C LEU A 13 13.77 4.83 -2.67
N LEU A 14 15.02 5.18 -2.95
CA LEU A 14 15.90 4.45 -3.87
C LEU A 14 16.25 3.05 -3.33
N VAL A 15 16.49 2.92 -2.02
CA VAL A 15 16.70 1.62 -1.37
C VAL A 15 15.45 0.75 -1.46
N LEU A 16 14.26 1.32 -1.21
CA LEU A 16 12.99 0.61 -1.37
C LEU A 16 12.76 0.16 -2.80
N CYS A 17 13.10 1.00 -3.79
CA CYS A 17 13.05 0.61 -5.21
C CYS A 17 14.02 -0.55 -5.51
N GLY A 18 15.22 -0.56 -4.93
CA GLY A 18 16.18 -1.64 -5.07
C GLY A 18 15.66 -2.98 -4.52
N ILE A 19 15.07 -2.95 -3.33
CA ILE A 19 14.42 -4.13 -2.72
C ILE A 19 13.25 -4.60 -3.59
N GLY A 20 12.41 -3.68 -4.07
CA GLY A 20 11.30 -3.98 -4.96
C GLY A 20 11.75 -4.59 -6.28
N ALA A 21 12.81 -4.05 -6.90
CA ALA A 21 13.38 -4.58 -8.13
C ALA A 21 13.93 -5.99 -7.95
N TRP A 22 14.61 -6.24 -6.82
CA TRP A 22 15.06 -7.58 -6.45
C TRP A 22 13.87 -8.56 -6.33
N SER A 23 12.84 -8.17 -5.57
CA SER A 23 11.64 -9.01 -5.39
C SER A 23 10.94 -9.32 -6.72
N VAL A 24 10.84 -8.33 -7.61
CA VAL A 24 10.23 -8.51 -8.94
C VAL A 24 11.08 -9.41 -9.85
N SER A 25 12.40 -9.39 -9.71
CA SER A 25 13.30 -10.26 -10.51
C SER A 25 13.18 -11.73 -10.15
N THR A 26 12.65 -12.05 -8.97
CA THR A 26 12.42 -13.44 -8.53
C THR A 26 11.06 -14.00 -8.95
N LEU A 27 10.19 -13.17 -9.55
CA LEU A 27 8.90 -13.63 -10.04
C LEU A 27 9.06 -14.46 -11.32
N PRO A 28 8.36 -15.59 -11.43
CA PRO A 28 8.42 -16.41 -12.64
C PRO A 28 7.86 -15.64 -13.84
N GLU A 29 8.56 -15.71 -14.96
CA GLU A 29 8.07 -15.17 -16.23
C GLU A 29 6.96 -16.08 -16.76
N SER A 30 5.74 -15.56 -16.89
CA SER A 30 4.65 -16.30 -17.52
C SER A 30 4.85 -16.29 -19.03
N GLY A 31 5.14 -17.45 -19.59
CA GLY A 31 5.39 -17.61 -21.04
C GLY A 31 4.15 -17.44 -21.93
N MET A 32 2.97 -17.22 -21.38
CA MET A 32 1.70 -17.11 -22.12
C MET A 32 1.07 -15.72 -22.13
N GLU A 33 1.48 -14.80 -21.26
CA GLU A 33 0.92 -13.45 -21.20
C GLU A 33 1.93 -12.44 -21.71
N GLN A 34 1.48 -11.53 -22.59
CA GLN A 34 2.30 -10.41 -23.10
C GLN A 34 2.76 -9.48 -21.96
N LEU A 35 2.04 -9.48 -20.83
CA LEU A 35 2.35 -8.76 -19.61
C LEU A 35 2.35 -9.73 -18.43
N GLY A 36 3.51 -10.34 -18.13
CA GLY A 36 3.67 -11.21 -16.97
C GLY A 36 3.46 -10.47 -15.62
N PRO A 37 3.28 -11.20 -14.51
CA PRO A 37 2.98 -10.65 -13.19
C PRO A 37 4.03 -9.62 -12.71
N GLY A 38 5.26 -9.69 -13.22
CA GLY A 38 6.32 -8.71 -12.94
C GLY A 38 6.26 -7.42 -13.76
N ALA A 39 5.45 -7.36 -14.83
CA ALA A 39 5.43 -6.19 -15.74
C ALA A 39 4.87 -4.95 -15.03
N PHE A 40 3.73 -5.09 -14.35
CA PHE A 40 3.09 -3.98 -13.65
C PHE A 40 3.98 -3.39 -12.53
N PRO A 41 4.58 -4.18 -11.63
CA PRO A 41 5.55 -3.66 -10.67
C PRO A 41 6.76 -2.97 -11.32
N LYS A 42 7.32 -3.52 -12.42
CA LYS A 42 8.42 -2.90 -13.16
C LYS A 42 8.03 -1.52 -13.69
N MET A 43 6.82 -1.39 -14.25
CA MET A 43 6.31 -0.09 -14.75
C MET A 43 6.18 0.96 -13.65
N ILE A 44 5.91 0.59 -12.41
CA ILE A 44 5.86 1.50 -11.26
C ILE A 44 7.28 1.83 -10.75
N LEU A 45 8.16 0.86 -10.70
CA LEU A 45 9.52 1.04 -10.20
C LEU A 45 10.34 2.03 -11.04
N VAL A 46 10.19 2.02 -12.37
CA VAL A 46 10.93 2.91 -13.26
C VAL A 46 10.69 4.38 -12.93
N PRO A 47 9.46 4.93 -12.94
CA PRO A 47 9.24 6.33 -12.57
C PRO A 47 9.61 6.61 -11.11
N LEU A 48 9.47 5.65 -10.19
CA LEU A 48 9.86 5.83 -8.80
C LEU A 48 11.38 6.04 -8.65
N VAL A 49 12.19 5.29 -9.36
CA VAL A 49 13.64 5.46 -9.40
C VAL A 49 14.01 6.83 -9.97
N ILE A 50 13.39 7.25 -11.06
CA ILE A 50 13.62 8.56 -11.67
C ILE A 50 13.27 9.68 -10.68
N LEU A 51 12.11 9.61 -10.04
CA LEU A 51 11.68 10.59 -9.03
C LEU A 51 12.62 10.62 -7.82
N SER A 52 13.13 9.47 -7.38
CA SER A 52 14.11 9.39 -6.30
C SER A 52 15.39 10.13 -6.64
N PHE A 53 15.90 9.93 -7.86
CA PHE A 53 17.08 10.67 -8.35
C PHE A 53 16.82 12.18 -8.43
N ILE A 54 15.66 12.59 -8.97
CA ILE A 54 15.29 14.01 -9.05
C ILE A 54 15.22 14.60 -7.64
N LEU A 55 14.67 13.89 -6.67
CA LEU A 55 14.57 14.34 -5.28
C LEU A 55 15.95 14.54 -4.64
N ILE A 56 16.87 13.60 -4.85
CA ILE A 56 18.26 13.70 -4.38
C ILE A 56 18.95 14.92 -5.00
N VAL A 57 18.88 15.08 -6.33
CA VAL A 57 19.49 16.21 -7.03
C VAL A 57 18.90 17.54 -6.57
N GLN A 58 17.58 17.62 -6.40
CA GLN A 58 16.91 18.81 -5.87
C GLN A 58 17.35 19.11 -4.43
N GLY A 59 17.50 18.09 -3.58
CA GLY A 59 17.98 18.26 -2.22
C GLY A 59 19.40 18.84 -2.13
N PHE A 60 20.27 18.56 -3.14
CA PHE A 60 21.58 19.16 -3.24
C PHE A 60 21.57 20.60 -3.78
N ARG A 61 20.58 20.97 -4.58
CA ARG A 61 20.49 22.27 -5.26
C ARG A 61 19.69 23.32 -4.49
N LYS A 62 18.69 22.90 -3.70
CA LYS A 62 17.83 23.83 -2.95
C LYS A 62 18.53 24.40 -1.73
N ALA A 63 18.29 25.70 -1.48
CA ALA A 63 18.63 26.36 -0.22
C ALA A 63 17.92 25.68 0.95
N PRO A 64 18.44 25.78 2.19
CA PRO A 64 17.90 25.07 3.34
C PRO A 64 16.47 25.52 3.62
N ALA A 65 15.51 24.75 3.19
CA ALA A 65 14.16 24.81 3.73
C ALA A 65 14.20 24.24 5.17
N LYS A 66 13.38 24.76 6.04
CA LYS A 66 13.20 24.20 7.40
C LYS A 66 13.00 22.69 7.24
N SER A 67 13.81 21.90 7.95
CA SER A 67 13.68 20.44 7.96
C SER A 67 12.27 20.08 8.46
N TYR A 68 11.43 19.59 7.56
CA TYR A 68 10.08 19.10 7.89
C TYR A 68 10.16 17.63 8.32
N TRP A 69 10.83 17.38 9.42
CA TRP A 69 10.62 16.10 10.07
C TRP A 69 9.25 16.11 10.75
N PRO A 70 8.43 15.10 10.54
CA PRO A 70 7.12 15.03 11.17
C PRO A 70 7.29 15.00 12.69
N GLU A 71 6.42 15.72 13.39
CA GLU A 71 6.35 15.66 14.84
C GLU A 71 6.18 14.19 15.29
N ALA A 72 6.71 13.85 16.46
CA ALA A 72 6.63 12.48 17.00
C ALA A 72 5.19 11.92 17.03
N LYS A 73 4.20 12.79 17.19
CA LYS A 73 2.78 12.44 17.14
C LYS A 73 2.34 11.99 15.73
N VAL A 74 2.82 12.64 14.69
CA VAL A 74 2.54 12.30 13.29
C VAL A 74 3.28 11.02 12.93
N PHE A 75 4.54 10.89 13.35
CA PHE A 75 5.35 9.70 13.12
C PHE A 75 4.71 8.45 13.74
N LYS A 76 4.20 8.53 14.98
CA LYS A 76 3.45 7.44 15.61
C LYS A 76 2.21 7.03 14.81
N LYS A 77 1.47 8.00 14.26
CA LYS A 77 0.31 7.70 13.40
C LYS A 77 0.72 6.98 12.12
N ILE A 78 1.80 7.41 11.48
CA ILE A 78 2.32 6.74 10.27
C ILE A 78 2.70 5.30 10.59
N LEU A 79 3.43 5.07 11.70
CA LEU A 79 3.85 3.73 12.11
C LEU A 79 2.64 2.82 12.40
N LEU A 80 1.62 3.37 13.05
CA LEU A 80 0.38 2.67 13.33
C LEU A 80 -0.38 2.31 12.05
N PHE A 81 -0.39 3.19 11.05
CA PHE A 81 -0.97 2.90 9.74
C PHE A 81 -0.21 1.82 8.98
N ILE A 82 1.12 1.83 9.03
CA ILE A 82 1.96 0.77 8.45
C ILE A 82 1.66 -0.57 9.13
N GLY A 83 1.57 -0.59 10.45
CA GLY A 83 1.21 -1.79 11.21
C GLY A 83 -0.20 -2.30 10.87
N LEU A 84 -1.16 -1.38 10.74
CA LEU A 84 -2.52 -1.73 10.32
C LEU A 84 -2.58 -2.29 8.90
N PHE A 85 -1.79 -1.73 7.98
CA PHE A 85 -1.70 -2.25 6.61
C PHE A 85 -1.07 -3.65 6.58
N TYR A 86 -0.03 -3.87 7.39
CA TYR A 86 0.57 -5.20 7.53
C TYR A 86 -0.41 -6.22 8.13
N PHE A 87 -1.17 -5.80 9.15
CA PHE A 87 -2.26 -6.61 9.71
C PHE A 87 -3.34 -6.95 8.66
N TYR A 88 -3.70 -5.99 7.80
CA TYR A 88 -4.60 -6.24 6.67
C TYR A 88 -4.07 -7.33 5.74
N LEU A 89 -2.78 -7.28 5.37
CA LEU A 89 -2.18 -8.28 4.50
C LEU A 89 -2.19 -9.68 5.12
N ILE A 90 -1.86 -9.79 6.41
CA ILE A 90 -1.94 -11.06 7.13
C ILE A 90 -3.39 -11.57 7.16
N THR A 91 -4.33 -10.73 7.54
CA THR A 91 -5.75 -11.12 7.59
C THR A 91 -6.26 -11.57 6.24
N PHE A 92 -5.84 -10.90 5.17
CA PHE A 92 -6.23 -11.25 3.80
C PHE A 92 -5.68 -12.62 3.39
N THR A 93 -4.41 -12.91 3.68
CA THR A 93 -3.79 -14.22 3.36
C THR A 93 -4.39 -15.35 4.18
N GLU A 94 -4.51 -15.19 5.49
CA GLU A 94 -5.06 -16.21 6.38
C GLU A 94 -6.54 -16.53 6.07
N LEU A 95 -7.35 -15.49 5.81
CA LEU A 95 -8.74 -15.70 5.38
C LEU A 95 -8.82 -16.31 3.97
N GLY A 96 -7.89 -15.96 3.08
CA GLY A 96 -7.79 -16.56 1.75
C GLY A 96 -7.56 -18.06 1.85
N ASP A 97 -6.58 -18.48 2.62
CA ASP A 97 -6.25 -19.89 2.84
C ASP A 97 -7.40 -20.64 3.54
N LEU A 98 -8.03 -20.00 4.51
CA LEU A 98 -9.20 -20.59 5.18
C LEU A 98 -10.35 -20.83 4.21
N PHE A 99 -10.65 -19.86 3.33
CA PHE A 99 -11.76 -19.96 2.38
C PHE A 99 -11.49 -20.93 1.24
N LEU A 100 -10.22 -21.07 0.81
CA LEU A 100 -9.83 -22.09 -0.17
C LEU A 100 -10.04 -23.52 0.35
N ASN A 101 -9.94 -23.71 1.66
CA ASN A 101 -10.14 -25.00 2.31
C ASN A 101 -11.61 -25.30 2.68
N MET A 102 -12.53 -24.36 2.46
CA MET A 102 -13.97 -24.53 2.72
C MET A 102 -14.70 -25.01 1.46
N GLU A 103 -15.56 -26.02 1.59
CA GLU A 103 -16.41 -26.51 0.49
C GLU A 103 -17.42 -25.45 0.01
N ASN A 104 -17.88 -24.57 0.91
CA ASN A 104 -18.82 -23.48 0.60
C ASN A 104 -18.37 -22.18 1.31
N PRO A 105 -17.41 -21.44 0.75
CA PRO A 105 -16.95 -20.21 1.35
C PRO A 105 -18.01 -19.11 1.31
N PRO A 106 -18.20 -18.34 2.40
CA PRO A 106 -19.10 -17.19 2.38
C PRO A 106 -18.60 -16.14 1.38
N PHE A 107 -19.52 -15.57 0.59
CA PHE A 107 -19.22 -14.56 -0.44
C PHE A 107 -18.32 -15.01 -1.60
N ASN A 108 -18.29 -16.32 -1.92
CA ASN A 108 -17.47 -16.89 -2.99
C ASN A 108 -15.96 -16.62 -2.81
N ALA A 109 -15.19 -16.72 -3.89
CA ALA A 109 -13.72 -16.50 -3.90
C ALA A 109 -13.30 -15.09 -3.41
N ASN A 110 -14.19 -14.09 -3.45
CA ASN A 110 -13.89 -12.71 -3.07
C ASN A 110 -14.18 -12.41 -1.58
N GLY A 111 -14.60 -13.40 -0.80
CA GLY A 111 -14.98 -13.23 0.59
C GLY A 111 -13.83 -12.77 1.49
N ALA A 112 -12.65 -13.34 1.32
CA ALA A 112 -11.45 -12.97 2.06
C ALA A 112 -11.09 -11.49 1.83
N PHE A 113 -11.12 -11.05 0.57
CA PHE A 113 -10.86 -9.66 0.20
C PHE A 113 -11.91 -8.71 0.79
N SER A 114 -13.18 -9.07 0.69
CA SER A 114 -14.29 -8.24 1.18
C SER A 114 -14.23 -8.04 2.70
N ILE A 115 -14.01 -9.11 3.45
CA ILE A 115 -13.96 -9.08 4.92
C ILE A 115 -12.73 -8.33 5.39
N SER A 116 -11.55 -8.62 4.83
CA SER A 116 -10.30 -7.96 5.21
C SER A 116 -10.35 -6.46 4.91
N THR A 117 -10.88 -6.07 3.75
CA THR A 117 -11.02 -4.65 3.35
C THR A 117 -12.02 -3.93 4.24
N ALA A 118 -13.17 -4.52 4.54
CA ALA A 118 -14.15 -3.91 5.44
C ALA A 118 -13.56 -3.72 6.84
N LEU A 119 -12.88 -4.71 7.38
CA LEU A 119 -12.25 -4.67 8.69
C LEU A 119 -11.14 -3.62 8.74
N PHE A 120 -10.30 -3.55 7.71
CA PHE A 120 -9.28 -2.52 7.58
C PHE A 120 -9.88 -1.12 7.59
N LEU A 121 -10.93 -0.86 6.79
CA LEU A 121 -11.58 0.44 6.71
C LEU A 121 -12.27 0.82 8.03
N LEU A 122 -12.91 -0.13 8.72
CA LEU A 122 -13.53 0.10 10.01
C LEU A 122 -12.53 0.55 11.08
N ILE A 123 -11.27 0.08 11.02
CA ILE A 123 -10.22 0.49 11.94
C ILE A 123 -9.50 1.76 11.44
N ALA A 124 -9.24 1.87 10.15
CA ALA A 124 -8.50 2.99 9.55
C ALA A 124 -9.24 4.33 9.65
N LEU A 125 -10.55 4.34 9.41
CA LEU A 125 -11.36 5.57 9.41
C LEU A 125 -11.39 6.29 10.77
N PRO A 126 -11.58 5.61 11.92
CA PRO A 126 -11.45 6.24 13.24
C PRO A 126 -10.04 6.79 13.51
N LEU A 127 -9.00 6.06 13.08
CA LEU A 127 -7.61 6.51 13.23
C LEU A 127 -7.30 7.77 12.41
N LEU A 128 -7.98 7.95 11.28
CA LEU A 128 -7.93 9.17 10.46
C LEU A 128 -8.73 10.34 11.07
N GLY A 129 -9.45 10.10 12.17
CA GLY A 129 -10.19 11.15 12.91
C GLY A 129 -11.69 11.21 12.63
N ARG A 130 -12.23 10.27 11.86
CA ARG A 130 -13.68 10.14 11.70
C ARG A 130 -14.28 9.53 12.98
N ARG A 131 -15.23 10.22 13.60
CA ARG A 131 -15.81 9.82 14.90
C ARG A 131 -17.25 9.34 14.82
N LYS A 132 -17.94 9.58 13.71
CA LYS A 132 -19.35 9.17 13.54
C LYS A 132 -19.41 7.74 13.02
N LEU A 133 -19.88 6.83 13.86
CA LEU A 133 -20.00 5.40 13.52
C LEU A 133 -20.80 5.16 12.23
N VAL A 134 -21.87 5.91 12.01
CA VAL A 134 -22.71 5.79 10.80
C VAL A 134 -21.90 6.10 9.54
N GLU A 135 -21.09 7.17 9.56
CA GLU A 135 -20.23 7.52 8.42
C GLU A 135 -19.16 6.45 8.19
N ILE A 136 -18.58 5.91 9.26
CA ILE A 136 -17.55 4.86 9.18
C ILE A 136 -18.11 3.60 8.53
N VAL A 137 -19.25 3.12 9.01
CA VAL A 137 -19.90 1.91 8.49
C VAL A 137 -20.39 2.13 7.05
N ALA A 138 -20.99 3.29 6.75
CA ALA A 138 -21.45 3.61 5.41
C ALA A 138 -20.28 3.68 4.41
N VAL A 139 -19.20 4.39 4.74
CA VAL A 139 -18.02 4.48 3.87
C VAL A 139 -17.34 3.14 3.69
N ALA A 140 -17.14 2.37 4.77
CA ALA A 140 -16.56 1.04 4.70
C ALA A 140 -17.41 0.10 3.82
N GLY A 141 -18.73 0.08 4.03
CA GLY A 141 -19.65 -0.77 3.28
C GLY A 141 -19.74 -0.39 1.79
N ILE A 142 -19.89 0.90 1.49
CA ILE A 142 -19.96 1.39 0.10
C ILE A 142 -18.64 1.11 -0.62
N THR A 143 -17.50 1.45 0.00
CA THR A 143 -16.19 1.26 -0.63
C THR A 143 -15.90 -0.21 -0.87
N THR A 144 -16.16 -1.08 0.11
CA THR A 144 -16.00 -2.53 -0.05
C THR A 144 -16.94 -3.06 -1.12
N GLY A 145 -18.21 -2.65 -1.13
CA GLY A 145 -19.18 -3.06 -2.13
C GLY A 145 -18.81 -2.64 -3.56
N VAL A 146 -18.32 -1.42 -3.75
CA VAL A 146 -17.83 -0.95 -5.05
C VAL A 146 -16.60 -1.73 -5.49
N LEU A 147 -15.63 -1.94 -4.61
CA LEU A 147 -14.42 -2.71 -4.93
C LEU A 147 -14.76 -4.15 -5.30
N VAL A 148 -15.61 -4.82 -4.53
CA VAL A 148 -16.08 -6.19 -4.83
C VAL A 148 -16.83 -6.21 -6.16
N GLY A 149 -17.71 -5.24 -6.43
CA GLY A 149 -18.44 -5.14 -7.69
C GLY A 149 -17.53 -4.98 -8.91
N VAL A 150 -16.46 -4.20 -8.77
CA VAL A 150 -15.45 -4.03 -9.84
C VAL A 150 -14.64 -5.30 -10.05
N PHE A 151 -14.19 -5.95 -8.99
CA PHE A 151 -13.36 -7.17 -9.10
C PHE A 151 -14.15 -8.46 -9.34
N ALA A 152 -15.44 -8.52 -8.98
CA ALA A 152 -16.31 -9.66 -9.26
C ALA A 152 -17.01 -9.56 -10.64
N GLY A 153 -16.98 -8.37 -11.26
CA GLY A 153 -17.54 -8.14 -12.59
C GLY A 153 -16.58 -8.43 -13.76
N PHE A 154 -15.35 -8.82 -13.43
CA PHE A 154 -14.33 -9.30 -14.36
C PHE A 154 -13.94 -10.72 -13.98
#